data_47a4df445bf7e59cc61e1af52020d247
#
_entry.id   47a4df445bf7e59cc61e1af52020d247
#
_cell.length_a   1.000
_cell.length_b   1.000
_cell.length_c   1.000
_cell.angle_alpha   90.00
_cell.angle_beta   90.00
_cell.angle_gamma   90.00
#
_symmetry.space_group_name_H-M   'P 1'
#
loop_
_entity.id
_entity.type
_entity.pdbx_description
1 polymer ?
#
loop_
_entity_poly.entity_id
_entity_poly.type
_entity_poly.pdbx_seq_one_letter_code
_entity_poly.pdbx_strand_id
1 'polypeptide(L)'
;MGREAQSPYSRLTPRLEASLHRINFYRFCQLLEKRHPDRPLMGSTSHPADDPVRFVPHPGMGFPASELKAVEYDEDDESRPPRIRTTFMGLYGVDSPLPTAYIDDITQRREGHDALQGFLNIFSHRILTQFYRIWRKYSYPATFEPGGTDTISQSLLGLVGLGIPGTANHIATPVSRFLALLGVLQQPGKTQEGMQALVTLLAPETTVKVSPYCLRPDRKSVV
;
A
#
# COMPACT_ATOMS: atom_id res chain seq x y z
N MET A 1 -35.20 -3.58 9.89
CA MET A 1 -34.40 -4.67 9.30
C MET A 1 -32.99 -4.52 9.83
N GLY A 2 -32.63 -5.34 10.85
CA GLY A 2 -31.30 -5.34 11.45
C GLY A 2 -30.29 -5.88 10.43
N ARG A 3 -29.19 -5.16 10.22
CA ARG A 3 -28.02 -5.70 9.53
C ARG A 3 -27.49 -6.84 10.41
N GLU A 4 -27.54 -8.07 9.92
CA GLU A 4 -26.81 -9.17 10.52
C GLU A 4 -25.34 -8.76 10.66
N ALA A 5 -24.78 -9.00 11.84
CA ALA A 5 -23.37 -8.75 12.08
C ALA A 5 -22.55 -9.63 11.12
N GLN A 6 -21.98 -9.02 10.11
CA GLN A 6 -21.07 -9.73 9.21
C GLN A 6 -19.88 -10.24 10.02
N SER A 7 -19.50 -11.50 9.80
CA SER A 7 -18.27 -12.07 10.35
C SER A 7 -17.09 -11.11 10.15
N PRO A 8 -16.18 -10.94 11.14
CA PRO A 8 -15.02 -10.07 11.02
C PRO A 8 -14.15 -10.39 9.80
N TYR A 9 -14.25 -11.60 9.28
CA TYR A 9 -13.57 -12.08 8.07
C TYR A 9 -14.58 -12.37 6.95
N SER A 10 -15.38 -11.39 6.56
CA SER A 10 -16.29 -11.56 5.42
C SER A 10 -15.51 -12.06 4.20
N ARG A 11 -16.09 -13.02 3.47
CA ARG A 11 -15.48 -13.59 2.25
C ARG A 11 -14.99 -12.48 1.34
N LEU A 12 -13.85 -12.67 0.72
CA LEU A 12 -13.38 -11.80 -0.34
C LEU A 12 -14.46 -11.73 -1.41
N THR A 13 -14.57 -10.58 -2.08
CA THR A 13 -15.57 -10.47 -3.15
C THR A 13 -15.32 -11.59 -4.19
N PRO A 14 -16.35 -12.29 -4.66
CA PRO A 14 -16.19 -13.39 -5.62
C PRO A 14 -15.38 -13.02 -6.88
N ARG A 15 -15.43 -11.74 -7.26
CA ARG A 15 -14.60 -11.19 -8.36
C ARG A 15 -13.11 -11.19 -8.05
N LEU A 16 -12.75 -10.90 -6.80
CA LEU A 16 -11.34 -10.91 -6.36
C LEU A 16 -10.81 -12.34 -6.35
N GLU A 17 -11.59 -13.29 -5.86
CA GLU A 17 -11.24 -14.70 -5.85
C GLU A 17 -11.07 -15.27 -7.27
N ALA A 18 -12.02 -14.97 -8.17
CA ALA A 18 -11.94 -15.40 -9.56
C ALA A 18 -10.73 -14.82 -10.33
N SER A 19 -10.26 -13.64 -9.93
CA SER A 19 -9.13 -12.97 -10.57
C SER A 19 -7.82 -13.06 -9.79
N LEU A 20 -7.77 -13.85 -8.73
CA LEU A 20 -6.64 -13.92 -7.80
C LEU A 20 -5.30 -14.19 -8.52
N HIS A 21 -5.32 -15.10 -9.50
CA HIS A 21 -4.14 -15.46 -10.29
C HIS A 21 -3.58 -14.33 -11.18
N ARG A 22 -4.34 -13.24 -11.38
CA ARG A 22 -3.95 -12.06 -12.17
C ARG A 22 -3.49 -10.90 -11.30
N ILE A 23 -3.72 -10.98 -10.00
CA ILE A 23 -3.44 -9.90 -9.08
C ILE A 23 -2.04 -10.09 -8.51
N ASN A 24 -1.23 -9.04 -8.56
CA ASN A 24 0.06 -8.99 -7.90
C ASN A 24 -0.12 -9.00 -6.37
N PHE A 25 0.77 -9.66 -5.66
CA PHE A 25 0.75 -9.79 -4.20
C PHE A 25 0.62 -8.44 -3.47
N TYR A 26 1.40 -7.44 -3.87
CA TYR A 26 1.36 -6.13 -3.23
C TYR A 26 0.02 -5.43 -3.41
N ARG A 27 -0.54 -5.53 -4.63
CA ARG A 27 -1.86 -4.95 -4.90
C ARG A 27 -2.97 -5.65 -4.14
N PHE A 28 -2.87 -6.95 -3.99
CA PHE A 28 -3.78 -7.73 -3.15
C PHE A 28 -3.76 -7.25 -1.70
N CYS A 29 -2.56 -7.10 -1.10
CA CYS A 29 -2.41 -6.60 0.26
C CYS A 29 -2.96 -5.18 0.43
N GLN A 30 -2.71 -4.28 -0.53
CA GLN A 30 -3.29 -2.93 -0.52
C GLN A 30 -4.82 -2.93 -0.55
N LEU A 31 -5.43 -3.82 -1.34
CA LEU A 31 -6.89 -3.94 -1.41
C LEU A 31 -7.48 -4.45 -0.09
N LEU A 32 -6.79 -5.37 0.58
CA LEU A 32 -7.18 -5.85 1.91
C LEU A 32 -7.12 -4.75 2.95
N GLU A 33 -6.04 -3.96 2.99
CA GLU A 33 -5.91 -2.83 3.92
C GLU A 33 -7.00 -1.76 3.69
N LYS A 34 -7.28 -1.43 2.43
CA LYS A 34 -8.37 -0.49 2.08
C LYS A 34 -9.76 -0.98 2.46
N ARG A 35 -9.95 -2.30 2.48
CA ARG A 35 -11.22 -2.90 2.89
C ARG A 35 -11.45 -2.83 4.40
N HIS A 36 -10.38 -2.83 5.18
CA HIS A 36 -10.41 -2.82 6.64
C HIS A 36 -9.63 -1.63 7.21
N PRO A 37 -10.09 -0.38 6.98
CA PRO A 37 -9.38 0.82 7.40
C PRO A 37 -9.26 0.94 8.93
N ASP A 38 -10.16 0.28 9.66
CA ASP A 38 -10.19 0.30 11.13
C ASP A 38 -9.17 -0.66 11.77
N ARG A 39 -8.50 -1.48 10.96
CA ARG A 39 -7.49 -2.43 11.44
C ARG A 39 -6.08 -1.89 11.30
N PRO A 40 -5.14 -2.34 12.15
CA PRO A 40 -3.73 -2.03 11.96
C PRO A 40 -3.26 -2.46 10.57
N LEU A 41 -2.33 -1.72 10.01
CA LEU A 41 -1.72 -2.07 8.74
C LEU A 41 -1.02 -3.43 8.83
N MET A 42 -1.11 -4.22 7.77
CA MET A 42 -0.58 -5.58 7.73
C MET A 42 0.89 -5.65 8.13
N GLY A 43 1.20 -6.55 9.06
CA GLY A 43 2.54 -6.75 9.59
C GLY A 43 3.06 -5.61 10.49
N SER A 44 2.24 -4.62 10.85
CA SER A 44 2.65 -3.53 11.75
C SER A 44 2.68 -3.96 13.22
N THR A 45 1.87 -4.94 13.60
CA THR A 45 1.81 -5.48 14.96
C THR A 45 2.61 -6.78 15.09
N SER A 46 2.86 -7.19 16.34
CA SER A 46 3.49 -8.48 16.63
C SER A 46 2.47 -9.63 16.67
N HIS A 47 1.18 -9.31 16.81
CA HIS A 47 0.12 -10.30 16.90
C HIS A 47 -0.41 -10.68 15.52
N PRO A 48 -0.23 -11.93 15.08
CA PRO A 48 -0.79 -12.38 13.82
C PRO A 48 -2.33 -12.27 13.75
N ALA A 49 -3.03 -12.28 14.87
CA ALA A 49 -4.49 -12.15 14.92
C ALA A 49 -5.01 -10.82 14.35
N ASP A 50 -4.17 -9.78 14.35
CA ASP A 50 -4.52 -8.47 13.80
C ASP A 50 -4.53 -8.46 12.27
N ASP A 51 -3.81 -9.39 11.64
CA ASP A 51 -3.74 -9.47 10.18
C ASP A 51 -5.05 -10.07 9.61
N PRO A 52 -5.61 -9.47 8.54
CA PRO A 52 -6.89 -9.88 7.97
C PRO A 52 -6.86 -11.23 7.25
N VAL A 53 -5.68 -11.76 6.96
CA VAL A 53 -5.47 -13.03 6.25
C VAL A 53 -4.27 -13.79 6.83
N ARG A 54 -4.16 -15.07 6.48
CA ARG A 54 -2.98 -15.91 6.74
C ARG A 54 -2.32 -16.29 5.44
N PHE A 55 -1.09 -15.88 5.24
CA PHE A 55 -0.28 -16.35 4.12
C PHE A 55 0.31 -17.71 4.42
N VAL A 56 0.12 -18.64 3.50
CA VAL A 56 0.55 -20.02 3.60
C VAL A 56 1.18 -20.44 2.28
N PRO A 57 2.39 -20.99 2.24
CA PRO A 57 2.99 -21.44 0.99
C PRO A 57 2.16 -22.54 0.32
N HIS A 58 2.24 -22.59 -1.00
CA HIS A 58 1.66 -23.69 -1.76
C HIS A 58 2.62 -24.91 -1.75
N PRO A 59 2.17 -26.11 -1.32
CA PRO A 59 3.06 -27.27 -1.19
C PRO A 59 3.42 -27.89 -2.55
N GLY A 60 2.82 -27.44 -3.64
CA GLY A 60 3.05 -28.02 -4.97
C GLY A 60 4.46 -27.77 -5.48
N MET A 61 5.02 -28.79 -6.17
CA MET A 61 6.35 -28.74 -6.77
C MET A 61 6.34 -28.33 -8.25
N GLY A 62 5.16 -27.99 -8.78
CA GLY A 62 5.01 -27.52 -10.16
C GLY A 62 5.41 -26.06 -10.32
N PHE A 63 5.73 -25.65 -11.56
CA PHE A 63 6.10 -24.27 -11.87
C PHE A 63 4.96 -23.29 -11.48
N PRO A 64 5.25 -22.23 -10.72
CA PRO A 64 4.26 -21.26 -10.30
C PRO A 64 3.83 -20.38 -11.47
N ALA A 65 2.53 -20.40 -11.80
CA ALA A 65 1.97 -19.55 -12.85
C ALA A 65 1.51 -18.16 -12.34
N SER A 66 1.37 -18.02 -11.03
CA SER A 66 0.90 -16.77 -10.39
C SER A 66 1.45 -16.68 -8.96
N GLU A 67 1.55 -15.47 -8.43
CA GLU A 67 2.03 -15.22 -7.07
C GLU A 67 1.05 -15.72 -5.99
N LEU A 68 -0.25 -15.63 -6.29
CA LEU A 68 -1.34 -16.06 -5.42
C LEU A 68 -2.10 -17.21 -6.10
N LYS A 69 -2.23 -18.33 -5.40
CA LYS A 69 -2.82 -19.56 -5.96
C LYS A 69 -4.30 -19.71 -5.63
N ALA A 70 -4.65 -19.62 -4.36
CA ALA A 70 -6.00 -19.86 -3.87
C ALA A 70 -6.29 -19.15 -2.54
N VAL A 71 -7.57 -18.99 -2.26
CA VAL A 71 -8.08 -18.57 -0.95
C VAL A 71 -8.77 -19.78 -0.34
N GLU A 72 -8.41 -20.12 0.88
CA GLU A 72 -9.00 -21.22 1.65
C GLU A 72 -9.69 -20.65 2.89
N TYR A 73 -10.93 -20.99 3.07
CA TYR A 73 -11.69 -20.67 4.29
C TYR A 73 -11.71 -21.89 5.19
N ASP A 74 -11.72 -21.67 6.49
CA ASP A 74 -11.93 -22.75 7.47
C ASP A 74 -13.43 -23.04 7.48
N GLU A 75 -13.82 -24.29 7.23
CA GLU A 75 -15.23 -24.72 7.19
C GLU A 75 -15.80 -24.86 8.59
N ASP A 76 -14.94 -25.15 9.57
CA ASP A 76 -15.35 -25.40 10.96
C ASP A 76 -15.42 -24.11 11.80
N ASP A 77 -14.69 -23.08 11.39
CA ASP A 77 -14.60 -21.84 12.17
C ASP A 77 -14.52 -20.60 11.26
N GLU A 78 -15.68 -20.00 11.00
CA GLU A 78 -15.77 -18.75 10.21
C GLU A 78 -15.09 -17.54 10.87
N SER A 79 -14.72 -17.63 12.15
CA SER A 79 -14.03 -16.56 12.85
C SER A 79 -12.54 -16.50 12.50
N ARG A 80 -11.99 -17.56 11.94
CA ARG A 80 -10.59 -17.61 11.51
C ARG A 80 -10.33 -16.84 10.24
N PRO A 81 -9.19 -16.12 10.17
CA PRO A 81 -8.82 -15.43 8.95
C PRO A 81 -8.59 -16.40 7.80
N PRO A 82 -9.04 -16.07 6.57
CA PRO A 82 -8.83 -16.90 5.40
C PRO A 82 -7.34 -17.14 5.15
N ARG A 83 -7.00 -18.32 4.64
CA ARG A 83 -5.65 -18.70 4.26
C ARG A 83 -5.44 -18.39 2.79
N ILE A 84 -4.39 -17.64 2.47
CA ILE A 84 -4.01 -17.31 1.10
C ILE A 84 -2.79 -18.14 0.72
N ARG A 85 -2.94 -19.00 -0.28
CA ARG A 85 -1.84 -19.80 -0.82
C ARG A 85 -0.94 -18.94 -1.70
N THR A 86 0.33 -18.78 -1.28
CA THR A 86 1.37 -18.08 -2.03
C THR A 86 2.33 -19.05 -2.68
N THR A 87 2.91 -18.68 -3.81
CA THR A 87 3.80 -19.55 -4.58
C THR A 87 5.26 -19.11 -4.52
N PHE A 88 5.57 -18.09 -3.75
CA PHE A 88 6.90 -17.49 -3.61
C PHE A 88 7.25 -17.30 -2.14
N MET A 89 8.54 -17.19 -1.83
CA MET A 89 9.09 -16.96 -0.48
C MET A 89 8.54 -17.91 0.60
N GLY A 90 8.17 -19.13 0.21
CA GLY A 90 7.71 -20.14 1.15
C GLY A 90 8.88 -20.89 1.80
N LEU A 91 8.70 -21.32 3.04
CA LEU A 91 9.64 -22.26 3.67
C LEU A 91 9.48 -23.68 3.16
N TYR A 92 8.42 -23.98 2.40
CA TYR A 92 8.22 -25.19 1.65
C TYR A 92 7.59 -24.88 0.30
N GLY A 93 7.66 -25.79 -0.66
CA GLY A 93 7.27 -25.58 -2.06
C GLY A 93 8.51 -25.51 -2.97
N VAL A 94 8.35 -24.96 -4.18
CA VAL A 94 9.38 -24.99 -5.23
C VAL A 94 10.68 -24.27 -4.83
N ASP A 95 10.57 -23.09 -4.22
CA ASP A 95 11.72 -22.24 -3.85
C ASP A 95 12.13 -22.39 -2.38
N SER A 96 11.88 -23.57 -1.79
CA SER A 96 12.15 -23.78 -0.39
C SER A 96 13.67 -23.83 -0.08
N PRO A 97 14.11 -23.13 0.98
CA PRO A 97 15.48 -23.25 1.47
C PRO A 97 15.71 -24.50 2.32
N LEU A 98 14.66 -25.26 2.65
CA LEU A 98 14.75 -26.44 3.50
C LEU A 98 15.21 -27.68 2.71
N PRO A 99 15.80 -28.68 3.39
CA PRO A 99 16.11 -29.97 2.78
C PRO A 99 14.88 -30.63 2.15
N THR A 100 15.07 -31.25 1.00
CA THR A 100 14.00 -31.87 0.20
C THR A 100 13.18 -32.93 0.96
N ALA A 101 13.77 -33.60 1.97
CA ALA A 101 13.06 -34.59 2.79
C ALA A 101 11.82 -33.96 3.48
N TYR A 102 11.95 -32.80 4.07
CA TYR A 102 10.81 -32.10 4.72
C TYR A 102 9.75 -31.66 3.71
N ILE A 103 10.18 -31.26 2.52
CA ILE A 103 9.28 -30.83 1.45
C ILE A 103 8.51 -32.05 0.92
N ASP A 104 9.19 -33.18 0.76
CA ASP A 104 8.59 -34.45 0.32
C ASP A 104 7.52 -34.90 1.31
N ASP A 105 7.82 -34.90 2.61
CA ASP A 105 6.87 -35.26 3.65
C ASP A 105 5.58 -34.42 3.59
N ILE A 106 5.71 -33.09 3.38
CA ILE A 106 4.57 -32.19 3.26
C ILE A 106 3.81 -32.43 1.95
N THR A 107 4.53 -32.60 0.83
CA THR A 107 3.92 -32.73 -0.51
C THR A 107 3.18 -34.06 -0.64
N GLN A 108 3.74 -35.14 -0.10
CA GLN A 108 3.15 -36.47 -0.11
C GLN A 108 2.15 -36.69 1.03
N ARG A 109 1.94 -35.71 1.89
CA ARG A 109 1.05 -35.78 3.06
C ARG A 109 1.33 -36.98 3.94
N ARG A 110 2.62 -37.24 4.25
CA ARG A 110 3.01 -38.31 5.15
C ARG A 110 2.51 -38.07 6.58
N GLU A 111 2.46 -39.08 7.39
CA GLU A 111 2.02 -38.97 8.78
C GLU A 111 2.83 -37.91 9.53
N GLY A 112 2.13 -37.02 10.23
CA GLY A 112 2.75 -35.90 10.96
C GLY A 112 3.06 -34.62 10.12
N HIS A 113 2.80 -34.63 8.80
CA HIS A 113 3.06 -33.46 7.94
C HIS A 113 2.32 -32.21 8.39
N ASP A 114 1.11 -32.35 8.94
CA ASP A 114 0.29 -31.21 9.38
C ASP A 114 0.96 -30.39 10.49
N ALA A 115 1.61 -31.09 11.45
CA ALA A 115 2.32 -30.42 12.53
C ALA A 115 3.53 -29.64 12.01
N LEU A 116 4.32 -30.23 11.10
CA LEU A 116 5.45 -29.59 10.47
C LEU A 116 5.01 -28.42 9.61
N GLN A 117 3.98 -28.61 8.78
CA GLN A 117 3.42 -27.56 7.94
C GLN A 117 2.87 -26.40 8.79
N GLY A 118 2.13 -26.71 9.86
CA GLY A 118 1.61 -25.71 10.79
C GLY A 118 2.71 -24.88 11.44
N PHE A 119 3.80 -25.50 11.85
CA PHE A 119 4.97 -24.83 12.41
C PHE A 119 5.62 -23.90 11.37
N LEU A 120 5.88 -24.37 10.15
CA LEU A 120 6.48 -23.58 9.09
C LEU A 120 5.58 -22.42 8.63
N ASN A 121 4.28 -22.59 8.69
CA ASN A 121 3.31 -21.54 8.33
C ASN A 121 3.40 -20.30 9.23
N ILE A 122 3.76 -20.46 10.51
CA ILE A 122 3.95 -19.35 11.45
C ILE A 122 5.04 -18.40 10.92
N PHE A 123 6.16 -18.96 10.51
CA PHE A 123 7.29 -18.18 9.97
C PHE A 123 6.98 -17.63 8.58
N SER A 124 6.43 -18.45 7.69
CA SER A 124 6.09 -18.04 6.33
C SER A 124 5.14 -16.86 6.31
N HIS A 125 4.10 -16.88 7.14
CA HIS A 125 3.20 -15.74 7.29
C HIS A 125 3.95 -14.47 7.72
N ARG A 126 4.81 -14.59 8.74
CA ARG A 126 5.57 -13.43 9.24
C ARG A 126 6.56 -12.89 8.22
N ILE A 127 7.24 -13.75 7.49
CA ILE A 127 8.17 -13.37 6.42
C ILE A 127 7.43 -12.56 5.35
N LEU A 128 6.29 -13.07 4.86
CA LEU A 128 5.52 -12.41 3.82
C LEU A 128 4.90 -11.08 4.27
N THR A 129 4.41 -11.00 5.50
CA THR A 129 3.90 -9.72 6.04
C THR A 129 5.02 -8.70 6.21
N GLN A 130 6.22 -9.10 6.65
CA GLN A 130 7.37 -8.19 6.71
C GLN A 130 7.86 -7.79 5.32
N PHE A 131 7.87 -8.71 4.37
CA PHE A 131 8.22 -8.42 2.97
C PHE A 131 7.29 -7.34 2.38
N TYR A 132 5.99 -7.48 2.58
CA TYR A 132 5.02 -6.46 2.19
C TYR A 132 5.27 -5.12 2.90
N ARG A 133 5.54 -5.14 4.20
CA ARG A 133 5.83 -3.95 4.99
C ARG A 133 7.08 -3.22 4.49
N ILE A 134 8.14 -3.95 4.13
CA ILE A 134 9.36 -3.38 3.55
C ILE A 134 9.03 -2.71 2.22
N TRP A 135 8.35 -3.40 1.32
CA TRP A 135 7.96 -2.82 0.03
C TRP A 135 7.12 -1.55 0.22
N ARG A 136 6.12 -1.58 1.09
CA ARG A 136 5.28 -0.42 1.38
C ARG A 136 6.10 0.77 1.87
N LYS A 137 7.07 0.55 2.75
CA LYS A 137 7.96 1.61 3.27
C LYS A 137 8.70 2.35 2.15
N TYR A 138 9.10 1.66 1.10
CA TYR A 138 9.84 2.24 -0.02
C TYR A 138 8.97 2.63 -1.22
N SER A 139 7.69 2.37 -1.16
CA SER A 139 6.72 2.74 -2.21
C SER A 139 5.90 3.95 -1.79
N TYR A 140 6.31 5.15 -2.21
CA TYR A 140 5.58 6.39 -1.89
C TYR A 140 4.09 6.33 -2.25
N PRO A 141 3.67 5.81 -3.43
CA PRO A 141 2.24 5.69 -3.75
C PRO A 141 1.46 4.78 -2.78
N ALA A 142 2.14 3.84 -2.12
CA ALA A 142 1.52 2.93 -1.16
C ALA A 142 1.39 3.54 0.24
N THR A 143 2.27 4.48 0.60
CA THR A 143 2.26 5.18 1.90
C THR A 143 1.52 6.51 1.87
N PHE A 144 1.21 7.02 0.68
CA PHE A 144 0.53 8.30 0.52
C PHE A 144 -0.85 8.30 1.18
N GLU A 145 -1.05 9.25 2.09
CA GLU A 145 -2.33 9.53 2.73
C GLU A 145 -3.01 10.73 2.09
N PRO A 146 -4.34 10.68 1.89
CA PRO A 146 -5.08 11.82 1.36
C PRO A 146 -4.84 13.08 2.19
N GLY A 147 -4.46 14.17 1.52
CA GLY A 147 -4.07 15.41 2.19
C GLY A 147 -2.56 15.58 2.38
N GLY A 148 -1.76 14.52 2.14
CA GLY A 148 -0.31 14.56 2.32
C GLY A 148 0.11 14.61 3.79
N THR A 149 -0.61 13.91 4.66
CA THR A 149 -0.36 13.85 6.12
C THR A 149 0.71 12.83 6.49
N ASP A 150 1.05 11.93 5.57
CA ASP A 150 2.09 10.93 5.74
C ASP A 150 3.49 11.56 5.87
N THR A 151 4.37 10.87 6.59
CA THR A 151 5.73 11.36 6.92
C THR A 151 6.55 11.76 5.71
N ILE A 152 6.43 11.00 4.59
CA ILE A 152 7.18 11.28 3.36
C ILE A 152 6.64 12.56 2.72
N SER A 153 5.32 12.69 2.58
CA SER A 153 4.69 13.92 2.05
C SER A 153 5.05 15.14 2.87
N GLN A 154 5.01 15.04 4.20
CA GLN A 154 5.41 16.14 5.08
C GLN A 154 6.89 16.51 4.91
N SER A 155 7.77 15.53 4.75
CA SER A 155 9.19 15.77 4.47
C SER A 155 9.38 16.47 3.13
N LEU A 156 8.67 16.03 2.09
CA LEU A 156 8.72 16.65 0.76
C LEU A 156 8.17 18.08 0.77
N LEU A 157 7.06 18.32 1.47
CA LEU A 157 6.50 19.66 1.67
C LEU A 157 7.44 20.55 2.48
N GLY A 158 8.19 19.97 3.42
CA GLY A 158 9.22 20.64 4.19
C GLY A 158 10.31 21.28 3.32
N LEU A 159 10.69 20.64 2.20
CA LEU A 159 11.67 21.17 1.26
C LEU A 159 11.26 22.49 0.61
N VAL A 160 9.98 22.75 0.53
CA VAL A 160 9.42 24.00 -0.03
C VAL A 160 8.84 24.94 1.03
N GLY A 161 9.05 24.61 2.31
CA GLY A 161 8.58 25.42 3.45
C GLY A 161 7.11 25.24 3.82
N LEU A 162 6.42 24.27 3.22
CA LEU A 162 5.01 23.97 3.49
C LEU A 162 4.80 22.89 4.56
N GLY A 163 5.86 22.25 5.04
CA GLY A 163 5.81 21.22 6.07
C GLY A 163 5.78 21.74 7.51
N ILE A 164 5.75 23.08 7.71
CA ILE A 164 5.70 23.67 9.04
C ILE A 164 4.27 23.51 9.61
N PRO A 165 4.13 22.98 10.83
CA PRO A 165 2.82 22.83 11.47
C PRO A 165 2.04 24.17 11.49
N GLY A 166 0.77 24.12 11.07
CA GLY A 166 -0.09 25.28 10.98
C GLY A 166 -0.08 26.01 9.63
N THR A 167 0.94 25.84 8.79
CA THR A 167 1.01 26.50 7.46
C THR A 167 -0.18 26.12 6.58
N ALA A 168 -0.60 24.86 6.62
CA ALA A 168 -1.74 24.36 5.84
C ALA A 168 -3.04 25.13 6.15
N ASN A 169 -3.21 25.62 7.37
CA ASN A 169 -4.42 26.35 7.80
C ASN A 169 -4.56 27.73 7.16
N HIS A 170 -3.47 28.30 6.65
CA HIS A 170 -3.44 29.58 5.99
C HIS A 170 -3.60 29.50 4.46
N ILE A 171 -3.67 28.28 3.92
CA ILE A 171 -3.76 28.02 2.49
C ILE A 171 -5.13 27.42 2.19
N ALA A 172 -5.92 28.11 1.36
CA ALA A 172 -7.27 27.65 0.99
C ALA A 172 -7.27 26.37 0.12
N THR A 173 -6.16 26.12 -0.59
CA THR A 173 -6.00 24.94 -1.44
C THR A 173 -5.37 23.79 -0.65
N PRO A 174 -5.81 22.53 -0.87
CA PRO A 174 -5.17 21.38 -0.24
C PRO A 174 -3.67 21.35 -0.51
N VAL A 175 -2.87 21.32 0.57
CA VAL A 175 -1.40 21.44 0.52
C VAL A 175 -0.78 20.31 -0.30
N SER A 176 -1.40 19.12 -0.32
CA SER A 176 -0.97 17.97 -1.12
C SER A 176 -0.89 18.27 -2.63
N ARG A 177 -1.64 19.24 -3.16
CA ARG A 177 -1.54 19.63 -4.57
C ARG A 177 -0.17 20.21 -4.92
N PHE A 178 0.50 20.85 -3.99
CA PHE A 178 1.83 21.43 -4.21
C PHE A 178 2.92 20.35 -4.36
N LEU A 179 2.66 19.10 -3.95
CA LEU A 179 3.58 17.98 -4.20
C LEU A 179 3.84 17.77 -5.70
N ALA A 180 2.86 18.05 -6.55
CA ALA A 180 3.02 17.96 -8.00
C ALA A 180 4.00 19.02 -8.58
N LEU A 181 4.21 20.12 -7.88
CA LEU A 181 5.04 21.25 -8.32
C LEU A 181 6.31 21.42 -7.49
N LEU A 182 6.72 20.40 -6.74
CA LEU A 182 7.92 20.47 -5.88
C LEU A 182 9.15 20.95 -6.65
N GLY A 183 9.41 20.41 -7.85
CA GLY A 183 10.56 20.76 -8.67
C GLY A 183 10.59 22.26 -9.09
N VAL A 184 9.40 22.83 -9.29
CA VAL A 184 9.26 24.25 -9.63
C VAL A 184 9.37 25.14 -8.38
N LEU A 185 8.77 24.71 -7.29
CA LEU A 185 8.76 25.44 -6.03
C LEU A 185 10.13 25.51 -5.35
N GLN A 186 10.96 24.48 -5.51
CA GLN A 186 12.33 24.41 -4.98
C GLN A 186 13.30 25.35 -5.70
N GLN A 187 13.00 25.78 -6.93
CA GLN A 187 13.89 26.66 -7.67
C GLN A 187 14.06 28.00 -6.95
N PRO A 188 15.30 28.49 -6.77
CA PRO A 188 15.56 29.76 -6.09
C PRO A 188 15.00 30.96 -6.85
N GLY A 189 14.95 30.88 -8.18
CA GLY A 189 14.35 31.87 -9.04
C GLY A 189 12.88 31.59 -9.34
N LYS A 190 12.01 32.57 -9.18
CA LYS A 190 10.59 32.47 -9.59
C LYS A 190 10.47 32.75 -11.06
N THR A 191 10.55 31.71 -11.88
CA THR A 191 10.46 31.83 -13.34
C THR A 191 9.03 32.11 -13.81
N GLN A 192 8.88 32.66 -15.01
CA GLN A 192 7.58 32.83 -15.66
C GLN A 192 6.80 31.55 -15.77
N GLU A 193 7.48 30.45 -16.18
CA GLU A 193 6.90 29.11 -16.29
C GLU A 193 6.46 28.56 -14.95
N GLY A 194 7.25 28.78 -13.89
CA GLY A 194 6.92 28.36 -12.54
C GLY A 194 5.67 29.05 -12.01
N MET A 195 5.53 30.35 -12.23
CA MET A 195 4.35 31.11 -11.85
C MET A 195 3.12 30.67 -12.65
N GLN A 196 3.29 30.42 -13.95
CA GLN A 196 2.23 29.92 -14.82
C GLN A 196 1.76 28.54 -14.35
N ALA A 197 2.68 27.63 -14.04
CA ALA A 197 2.38 26.29 -13.54
C ALA A 197 1.60 26.32 -12.21
N LEU A 198 2.00 27.20 -11.28
CA LEU A 198 1.30 27.40 -10.00
C LEU A 198 -0.15 27.85 -10.20
N VAL A 199 -0.36 28.88 -11.04
CA VAL A 199 -1.71 29.40 -11.26
C VAL A 199 -2.57 28.38 -12.01
N THR A 200 -2.01 27.66 -12.99
CA THR A 200 -2.72 26.60 -13.71
C THR A 200 -3.11 25.44 -12.78
N LEU A 201 -2.28 25.10 -11.79
CA LEU A 201 -2.63 24.09 -10.79
C LEU A 201 -3.82 24.50 -9.92
N LEU A 202 -3.89 25.81 -9.57
CA LEU A 202 -4.95 26.35 -8.73
C LEU A 202 -6.25 26.57 -9.52
N ALA A 203 -6.15 26.96 -10.77
CA ALA A 203 -7.25 27.25 -11.66
C ALA A 203 -7.13 26.49 -12.99
N PRO A 204 -7.38 25.16 -13.00
CA PRO A 204 -7.15 24.31 -14.18
C PRO A 204 -8.06 24.64 -15.38
N GLU A 205 -9.15 25.34 -15.14
CA GLU A 205 -10.10 25.76 -16.18
C GLU A 205 -9.67 27.07 -16.89
N THR A 206 -8.58 27.69 -16.44
CA THR A 206 -8.16 29.01 -16.90
C THR A 206 -6.87 28.91 -17.71
N THR A 207 -6.85 29.54 -18.88
CA THR A 207 -5.60 29.72 -19.64
C THR A 207 -4.80 30.86 -19.02
N VAL A 208 -3.62 30.54 -18.50
CA VAL A 208 -2.75 31.50 -17.81
C VAL A 208 -1.60 31.91 -18.70
N LYS A 209 -1.41 33.22 -18.85
CA LYS A 209 -0.24 33.82 -19.51
C LYS A 209 0.43 34.82 -18.57
N VAL A 210 1.68 34.55 -18.25
CA VAL A 210 2.50 35.48 -17.44
C VAL A 210 3.37 36.31 -18.38
N SER A 211 3.26 37.66 -18.30
CA SER A 211 4.08 38.59 -19.08
C SER A 211 5.09 39.24 -18.14
N PRO A 212 6.41 38.94 -18.30
CA PRO A 212 7.43 39.58 -17.49
C PRO A 212 7.70 41.03 -17.93
N TYR A 213 8.34 41.79 -17.08
CA TYR A 213 8.86 43.14 -17.36
C TYR A 213 7.80 44.14 -17.79
N CYS A 214 6.57 44.05 -17.32
CA CYS A 214 5.54 45.05 -17.55
C CYS A 214 5.87 46.34 -16.78
N LEU A 215 6.03 47.46 -17.52
CA LEU A 215 6.19 48.78 -16.92
C LEU A 215 4.92 49.17 -16.17
N ARG A 216 5.07 49.49 -14.89
CA ARG A 216 3.96 49.96 -14.05
C ARG A 216 4.32 51.31 -13.46
N PRO A 217 3.51 52.35 -13.67
CA PRO A 217 3.76 53.65 -13.01
C PRO A 217 3.65 53.46 -11.48
N ASP A 218 4.64 53.96 -10.76
CA ASP A 218 4.60 53.99 -9.31
C ASP A 218 3.47 54.90 -8.84
N ARG A 219 2.54 54.39 -8.05
CA ARG A 219 1.44 55.16 -7.48
C ARG A 219 1.91 56.25 -6.52
N LYS A 220 3.15 56.21 -6.04
CA LYS A 220 3.74 57.22 -5.17
C LYS A 220 4.30 58.41 -5.91
N SER A 221 4.45 58.37 -7.22
CA SER A 221 4.96 59.49 -8.04
C SER A 221 3.87 60.37 -8.66
N VAL A 222 2.61 60.16 -8.30
CA VAL A 222 1.50 61.05 -8.66
C VAL A 222 1.21 61.95 -7.45
N VAL A 223 2.02 62.96 -7.28
CA VAL A 223 1.73 64.15 -6.48
C VAL A 223 1.65 65.34 -7.44
#